data_e9863af60c070c90b2f6d58231cef277
#
_entry.id   e9863af60c070c90b2f6d58231cef277
#
_cell.length_a   1.000
_cell.length_b   1.000
_cell.length_c   1.000
_cell.angle_alpha   90.00
_cell.angle_beta   90.00
_cell.angle_gamma   90.00
#
_symmetry.space_group_name_H-M   'P 1'
#
loop_
_entity.id
_entity.type
_entity.pdbx_description
1 polymer ?
#
loop_
_entity_poly.entity_id
_entity_poly.type
_entity_poly.pdbx_seq_one_letter_code
_entity_poly.pdbx_strand_id
1 'polypeptide(L)'
;GTLRWNHIFNSRLFSNTSLIYSKYDYNITVNSGNNDIAITSYIKDLHFKEDLQYYVNSGSKINFGVDVIHHTTSPGVITSTDQSSFNNLTIQSKYALESAAYISHDLSIGNAVNINYGLRGGLFTVLGPGSFYKYDPAGNATDTSTYRSGQSVVNYFNLEPRFSMSVKLTEMSSVKASYTRTTQNLHLLSNSTSSNPTDVWIPSSNNVKPEISDQVSVGYYQNFANNSYEFSTEVYYRTMQNQIDYKNGAQLVANTNVESQLVFGKGRSYGAEFFIKKKVGQFTGWVSYTLSRTERQFAGINANAWYPANQDRTHDISIVGIYKINKKWTLSGDFVYYTGNAVTWPTGKYDVNGQPVWLYSQRNANRMPSYNRLDVGATLQGKKTKKFDSNWNFSIYNLYGRENPYSISFQQDPGNPAKTQAVQWALFRWVPSITYNFKF
;
A
#
# COMPACT_ATOMS: atom_id res chain seq x y z
N GLY A 1 -14.55 3.58 15.34
CA GLY A 1 -14.65 4.54 16.46
C GLY A 1 -13.36 4.60 17.26
N THR A 2 -13.06 5.79 17.81
CA THR A 2 -11.86 5.99 18.64
C THR A 2 -12.26 6.76 19.90
N LEU A 3 -11.88 6.23 21.06
CA LEU A 3 -11.90 6.94 22.33
C LEU A 3 -10.46 7.22 22.74
N ARG A 4 -10.13 8.49 22.97
CA ARG A 4 -8.78 8.92 23.38
C ARG A 4 -8.85 9.71 24.67
N TRP A 5 -7.98 9.36 25.62
CA TRP A 5 -7.78 10.06 26.85
C TRP A 5 -6.32 10.55 26.94
N ASN A 6 -6.15 11.88 27.04
CA ASN A 6 -4.86 12.49 27.23
C ASN A 6 -4.72 12.85 28.70
N HIS A 7 -3.64 12.45 29.35
CA HIS A 7 -3.37 12.74 30.74
C HIS A 7 -1.99 13.37 30.92
N ILE A 8 -1.93 14.43 31.72
CA ILE A 8 -0.70 15.13 32.09
C ILE A 8 -0.41 14.79 33.53
N PHE A 9 0.58 13.90 33.76
CA PHE A 9 1.02 13.56 35.14
C PHE A 9 1.77 14.69 35.81
N ASN A 10 2.65 15.35 35.04
CA ASN A 10 3.42 16.52 35.46
C ASN A 10 4.00 17.24 34.23
N SER A 11 4.83 18.26 34.42
CA SER A 11 5.44 19.05 33.35
C SER A 11 6.36 18.26 32.41
N ARG A 12 6.70 17.02 32.74
CA ARG A 12 7.63 16.19 31.98
C ARG A 12 7.01 14.88 31.47
N LEU A 13 5.94 14.37 32.08
CA LEU A 13 5.35 13.08 31.74
C LEU A 13 3.90 13.26 31.30
N PHE A 14 3.65 12.77 30.07
CA PHE A 14 2.35 12.81 29.39
C PHE A 14 1.97 11.43 28.92
N SER A 15 0.69 11.11 28.91
CA SER A 15 0.17 9.89 28.31
C SER A 15 -0.98 10.14 27.35
N ASN A 16 -1.13 9.21 26.42
CA ASN A 16 -2.23 9.12 25.48
C ASN A 16 -2.72 7.67 25.46
N THR A 17 -3.83 7.44 26.15
CA THR A 17 -4.51 6.16 26.10
C THR A 17 -5.52 6.18 24.95
N SER A 18 -5.53 5.18 24.10
CA SER A 18 -6.47 5.06 23.00
C SER A 18 -7.13 3.70 22.97
N LEU A 19 -8.46 3.68 22.84
CA LEU A 19 -9.27 2.51 22.54
C LEU A 19 -9.87 2.71 21.16
N ILE A 20 -9.60 1.79 20.24
CA ILE A 20 -9.98 1.93 18.84
C ILE A 20 -10.76 0.68 18.43
N TYR A 21 -11.90 0.88 17.83
CA TYR A 21 -12.65 -0.16 17.11
C TYR A 21 -12.66 0.20 15.63
N SER A 22 -12.17 -0.72 14.80
CA SER A 22 -12.16 -0.61 13.34
C SER A 22 -12.85 -1.82 12.73
N LYS A 23 -13.66 -1.58 11.71
CA LYS A 23 -14.22 -2.62 10.84
C LYS A 23 -14.14 -2.15 9.40
N TYR A 24 -13.49 -2.94 8.57
CA TYR A 24 -13.50 -2.83 7.13
C TYR A 24 -14.22 -4.04 6.57
N ASP A 25 -15.30 -3.82 5.84
CA ASP A 25 -16.05 -4.88 5.16
C ASP A 25 -16.30 -4.49 3.70
N TYR A 26 -16.33 -5.49 2.85
CA TYR A 26 -16.73 -5.33 1.47
C TYR A 26 -17.63 -6.47 1.04
N ASN A 27 -18.58 -6.11 0.18
CA ASN A 27 -19.52 -7.03 -0.44
C ASN A 27 -19.40 -6.92 -1.94
N ILE A 28 -19.32 -8.04 -2.61
CA ILE A 28 -19.38 -8.13 -4.06
C ILE A 28 -20.64 -8.90 -4.38
N THR A 29 -21.54 -8.30 -5.14
CA THR A 29 -22.73 -8.97 -5.64
C THR A 29 -22.64 -9.07 -7.16
N VAL A 30 -22.74 -10.28 -7.67
CA VAL A 30 -22.81 -10.56 -9.11
C VAL A 30 -24.22 -11.05 -9.38
N ASN A 31 -24.99 -10.23 -10.11
CA ASN A 31 -26.35 -10.57 -10.52
C ASN A 31 -26.31 -11.15 -11.93
N SER A 32 -26.62 -12.40 -12.06
CA SER A 32 -26.64 -13.14 -13.35
C SER A 32 -27.91 -13.96 -13.50
N GLY A 33 -29.06 -13.30 -13.44
CA GLY A 33 -30.37 -13.95 -13.54
C GLY A 33 -30.63 -14.93 -12.40
N ASN A 34 -30.61 -16.22 -12.68
CA ASN A 34 -30.83 -17.26 -11.65
C ASN A 34 -29.55 -17.64 -10.87
N ASN A 35 -28.41 -17.01 -11.18
CA ASN A 35 -27.09 -17.33 -10.60
C ASN A 35 -26.51 -16.14 -9.81
N ASP A 36 -27.30 -15.53 -8.93
CA ASP A 36 -26.82 -14.45 -8.08
C ASP A 36 -25.86 -14.98 -7.03
N ILE A 37 -24.72 -14.30 -6.88
CA ILE A 37 -23.68 -14.64 -5.93
C ILE A 37 -23.33 -13.38 -5.12
N ALA A 38 -23.24 -13.50 -3.81
CA ALA A 38 -22.68 -12.48 -2.94
C ALA A 38 -21.45 -13.02 -2.22
N ILE A 39 -20.36 -12.24 -2.24
CA ILE A 39 -19.13 -12.51 -1.50
C ILE A 39 -18.99 -11.43 -0.45
N THR A 40 -18.99 -11.81 0.81
CA THR A 40 -18.81 -10.90 1.96
C THR A 40 -17.51 -11.23 2.67
N SER A 41 -16.65 -10.22 2.86
CA SER A 41 -15.40 -10.34 3.59
C SER A 41 -15.25 -9.17 4.56
N TYR A 42 -14.56 -9.36 5.69
CA TYR A 42 -14.31 -8.29 6.63
C TYR A 42 -13.02 -8.48 7.43
N ILE A 43 -12.48 -7.35 7.90
CA ILE A 43 -11.44 -7.26 8.92
C ILE A 43 -12.03 -6.42 10.06
N LYS A 44 -11.93 -6.94 11.29
CA LYS A 44 -12.38 -6.26 12.50
C LYS A 44 -11.26 -6.25 13.52
N ASP A 45 -10.94 -5.06 14.05
CA ASP A 45 -9.88 -4.85 15.02
C ASP A 45 -10.42 -4.18 16.28
N LEU A 46 -10.00 -4.72 17.42
CA LEU A 46 -10.08 -4.07 18.72
C LEU A 46 -8.66 -3.73 19.14
N HIS A 47 -8.38 -2.44 19.34
CA HIS A 47 -7.04 -1.95 19.54
C HIS A 47 -6.98 -1.11 20.82
N PHE A 48 -6.08 -1.50 21.72
CA PHE A 48 -5.66 -0.73 22.88
C PHE A 48 -4.24 -0.23 22.67
N LYS A 49 -4.03 1.08 22.89
CA LYS A 49 -2.72 1.69 22.77
C LYS A 49 -2.49 2.66 23.94
N GLU A 50 -1.31 2.56 24.57
CA GLU A 50 -0.82 3.50 25.56
C GLU A 50 0.51 4.07 25.09
N ASP A 51 0.55 5.39 24.85
CA ASP A 51 1.72 6.15 24.45
C ASP A 51 2.14 7.07 25.62
N LEU A 52 3.35 6.93 26.12
CA LEU A 52 3.93 7.79 27.13
C LEU A 52 5.08 8.60 26.54
N GLN A 53 5.16 9.87 26.94
CA GLN A 53 6.22 10.80 26.55
C GLN A 53 6.85 11.38 27.80
N TYR A 54 8.15 11.20 27.93
CA TYR A 54 8.94 11.75 29.03
C TYR A 54 9.99 12.74 28.54
N TYR A 55 9.86 13.99 28.92
CA TYR A 55 10.79 15.05 28.58
C TYR A 55 11.89 15.10 29.65
N VAL A 56 13.07 14.58 29.29
CA VAL A 56 14.24 14.64 30.15
C VAL A 56 14.69 16.12 30.32
N ASN A 57 14.77 16.81 29.18
CA ASN A 57 15.02 18.25 29.04
C ASN A 57 14.53 18.73 27.68
N SER A 58 14.79 19.99 27.30
CA SER A 58 14.33 20.60 26.04
C SER A 58 14.92 19.94 24.78
N GLY A 59 16.05 19.27 24.87
CA GLY A 59 16.70 18.56 23.76
C GLY A 59 16.61 17.04 23.82
N SER A 60 15.91 16.48 24.84
CA SER A 60 15.88 15.03 25.07
C SER A 60 14.50 14.57 25.50
N LYS A 61 13.87 13.74 24.67
CA LYS A 61 12.53 13.19 24.90
C LYS A 61 12.53 11.67 24.67
N ILE A 62 12.02 10.92 25.63
CA ILE A 62 11.82 9.48 25.55
C ILE A 62 10.34 9.21 25.30
N ASN A 63 10.04 8.42 24.26
CA ASN A 63 8.70 7.92 23.99
C ASN A 63 8.70 6.40 24.22
N PHE A 64 7.71 5.90 24.95
CA PHE A 64 7.58 4.48 25.21
C PHE A 64 6.10 4.12 25.36
N GLY A 65 5.78 2.86 25.15
CA GLY A 65 4.38 2.46 25.25
C GLY A 65 4.16 1.01 24.92
N VAL A 66 2.88 0.66 24.94
CA VAL A 66 2.36 -0.66 24.59
C VAL A 66 1.24 -0.53 23.57
N ASP A 67 1.10 -1.59 22.78
CA ASP A 67 0.17 -1.66 21.66
C ASP A 67 -0.39 -3.08 21.59
N VAL A 68 -1.71 -3.25 21.67
CA VAL A 68 -2.36 -4.55 21.67
C VAL A 68 -3.56 -4.51 20.73
N ILE A 69 -3.54 -5.36 19.71
CA ILE A 69 -4.61 -5.44 18.71
C ILE A 69 -5.13 -6.87 18.64
N HIS A 70 -6.43 -7.04 18.82
CA HIS A 70 -7.12 -8.28 18.53
C HIS A 70 -7.75 -8.20 17.15
N HIS A 71 -7.24 -9.02 16.23
CA HIS A 71 -7.70 -9.11 14.84
C HIS A 71 -8.73 -10.21 14.67
N THR A 72 -9.77 -9.92 13.89
CA THR A 72 -10.68 -10.93 13.33
C THR A 72 -10.76 -10.71 11.83
N THR A 73 -10.34 -11.69 11.04
CA THR A 73 -10.36 -11.63 9.57
C THR A 73 -11.26 -12.72 9.03
N SER A 74 -12.28 -12.34 8.28
CA SER A 74 -13.12 -13.26 7.50
C SER A 74 -12.70 -13.15 6.03
N PRO A 75 -11.99 -14.14 5.47
CA PRO A 75 -11.48 -14.07 4.10
C PRO A 75 -12.57 -14.11 3.04
N GLY A 76 -13.73 -14.69 3.34
CA GLY A 76 -14.88 -14.68 2.45
C GLY A 76 -15.99 -15.64 2.85
N VAL A 77 -17.23 -15.17 2.72
CA VAL A 77 -18.43 -15.98 2.75
C VAL A 77 -19.11 -15.81 1.40
N ILE A 78 -19.28 -16.91 0.67
CA ILE A 78 -19.97 -16.94 -0.61
C ILE A 78 -21.37 -17.45 -0.34
N THR A 79 -22.38 -16.65 -0.66
CA THR A 79 -23.79 -17.04 -0.62
C THR A 79 -24.35 -16.99 -2.05
N SER A 80 -25.16 -17.95 -2.38
CA SER A 80 -25.82 -18.05 -3.68
C SER A 80 -27.32 -18.19 -3.48
N THR A 81 -28.10 -17.84 -4.50
CA THR A 81 -29.54 -18.11 -4.51
C THR A 81 -29.79 -19.61 -4.67
N ASP A 82 -30.95 -20.09 -4.21
CA ASP A 82 -31.33 -21.52 -4.27
C ASP A 82 -31.38 -22.11 -5.68
N GLN A 83 -31.44 -21.26 -6.70
CA GLN A 83 -31.43 -21.65 -8.11
C GLN A 83 -30.04 -21.57 -8.76
N SER A 84 -29.03 -21.15 -8.00
CA SER A 84 -27.66 -20.99 -8.49
C SER A 84 -26.97 -22.35 -8.62
N SER A 85 -26.14 -22.51 -9.65
CA SER A 85 -25.21 -23.63 -9.78
C SER A 85 -24.03 -23.58 -8.81
N PHE A 86 -23.89 -22.48 -8.04
CA PHE A 86 -22.83 -22.30 -7.06
C PHE A 86 -23.31 -22.70 -5.66
N ASN A 87 -22.47 -23.42 -4.94
CA ASN A 87 -22.73 -23.79 -3.56
C ASN A 87 -22.33 -22.67 -2.59
N ASN A 88 -23.07 -22.53 -1.51
CA ASN A 88 -22.66 -21.69 -0.39
C ASN A 88 -21.32 -22.19 0.18
N LEU A 89 -20.38 -21.26 0.37
CA LEU A 89 -19.07 -21.58 0.89
C LEU A 89 -18.68 -20.57 1.97
N THR A 90 -18.25 -21.05 3.12
CA THR A 90 -17.71 -20.21 4.19
C THR A 90 -16.25 -20.56 4.40
N ILE A 91 -15.37 -19.59 4.17
CA ILE A 91 -13.95 -19.70 4.50
C ILE A 91 -13.81 -19.39 5.99
N GLN A 92 -13.09 -20.25 6.72
CA GLN A 92 -12.90 -20.11 8.15
C GLN A 92 -12.31 -18.76 8.54
N SER A 93 -12.97 -18.05 9.48
CA SER A 93 -12.43 -16.82 10.06
C SER A 93 -11.13 -17.11 10.82
N LYS A 94 -10.20 -16.16 10.76
CA LYS A 94 -8.90 -16.21 11.42
C LYS A 94 -8.85 -15.18 12.54
N TYR A 95 -8.24 -15.55 13.65
CA TYR A 95 -8.09 -14.71 14.84
C TYR A 95 -6.60 -14.56 15.17
N ALA A 96 -6.20 -13.37 15.58
CA ALA A 96 -4.84 -13.13 16.01
C ALA A 96 -4.79 -12.03 17.09
N LEU A 97 -3.78 -12.11 17.94
CA LEU A 97 -3.44 -11.09 18.90
C LEU A 97 -2.06 -10.55 18.54
N GLU A 98 -1.98 -9.27 18.22
CA GLU A 98 -0.73 -8.56 18.04
C GLU A 98 -0.45 -7.71 19.27
N SER A 99 0.66 -7.95 19.96
CA SER A 99 1.08 -7.23 21.16
C SER A 99 2.47 -6.69 20.94
N ALA A 100 2.72 -5.45 21.33
CA ALA A 100 4.04 -4.87 21.24
C ALA A 100 4.34 -3.92 22.39
N ALA A 101 5.62 -3.82 22.76
CA ALA A 101 6.15 -2.77 23.58
C ALA A 101 7.28 -2.05 22.82
N TYR A 102 7.40 -0.76 23.03
CA TYR A 102 8.41 0.03 22.36
C TYR A 102 8.98 1.13 23.25
N ILE A 103 10.21 1.51 22.92
CA ILE A 103 10.89 2.67 23.48
C ILE A 103 11.68 3.36 22.36
N SER A 104 11.65 4.70 22.35
CA SER A 104 12.47 5.50 21.45
C SER A 104 12.95 6.77 22.15
N HIS A 105 14.07 7.29 21.71
CA HIS A 105 14.69 8.50 22.23
C HIS A 105 14.90 9.51 21.11
N ASP A 106 14.33 10.68 21.26
CA ASP A 106 14.58 11.87 20.44
C ASP A 106 15.63 12.71 21.15
N LEU A 107 16.80 12.86 20.55
CA LEU A 107 17.95 13.58 21.10
C LEU A 107 18.41 14.67 20.15
N SER A 108 18.42 15.91 20.63
CA SER A 108 19.02 17.06 19.94
C SER A 108 20.33 17.43 20.60
N ILE A 109 21.42 17.44 19.82
CA ILE A 109 22.77 17.81 20.30
C ILE A 109 23.10 19.18 19.72
N GLY A 110 23.04 20.20 20.57
CA GLY A 110 23.08 21.59 20.12
C GLY A 110 21.98 21.90 19.10
N ASN A 111 22.32 22.75 18.12
CA ASN A 111 21.39 23.13 17.04
C ASN A 111 21.67 22.39 15.73
N ALA A 112 22.65 21.48 15.72
CA ALA A 112 23.16 20.90 14.49
C ALA A 112 22.75 19.44 14.28
N VAL A 113 22.60 18.65 15.34
CA VAL A 113 22.40 17.21 15.22
C VAL A 113 21.13 16.80 15.93
N ASN A 114 20.23 16.11 15.22
CA ASN A 114 19.06 15.45 15.78
C ASN A 114 19.17 13.95 15.52
N ILE A 115 18.98 13.14 16.55
CA ILE A 115 19.02 11.68 16.47
C ILE A 115 17.71 11.16 17.05
N ASN A 116 17.08 10.22 16.34
CA ASN A 116 16.00 9.41 16.86
C ASN A 116 16.43 7.95 16.77
N TYR A 117 16.35 7.21 17.84
CA TYR A 117 16.59 5.78 17.86
C TYR A 117 15.63 5.09 18.81
N GLY A 118 15.28 3.87 18.47
CA GLY A 118 14.32 3.11 19.26
C GLY A 118 14.25 1.64 18.88
N LEU A 119 13.55 0.92 19.71
CA LEU A 119 13.27 -0.50 19.53
C LEU A 119 11.82 -0.78 19.85
N ARG A 120 11.15 -1.55 18.97
CA ARG A 120 9.85 -2.15 19.20
C ARG A 120 10.02 -3.67 19.23
N GLY A 121 9.55 -4.33 20.29
CA GLY A 121 9.39 -5.77 20.35
C GLY A 121 7.93 -6.12 20.14
N GLY A 122 7.62 -6.87 19.09
CA GLY A 122 6.27 -7.32 18.74
C GLY A 122 6.12 -8.83 18.88
N LEU A 123 4.99 -9.27 19.41
CA LEU A 123 4.56 -10.66 19.46
C LEU A 123 3.24 -10.80 18.71
N PHE A 124 3.25 -11.51 17.61
CA PHE A 124 2.05 -11.87 16.87
C PHE A 124 1.67 -13.31 17.17
N THR A 125 0.50 -13.52 17.77
CA THR A 125 -0.03 -14.82 18.18
C THR A 125 -1.24 -15.16 17.32
N VAL A 126 -1.18 -16.22 16.54
CA VAL A 126 -2.34 -16.78 15.84
C VAL A 126 -3.17 -17.56 16.82
N LEU A 127 -4.49 -17.34 16.81
CA LEU A 127 -5.43 -17.91 17.76
C LEU A 127 -6.46 -18.84 17.11
N GLY A 128 -6.89 -19.87 17.83
CA GLY A 128 -8.14 -20.59 17.55
C GLY A 128 -9.38 -19.73 17.90
N PRO A 129 -10.58 -20.19 17.53
CA PRO A 129 -10.91 -21.56 17.14
C PRO A 129 -10.65 -21.85 15.67
N GLY A 130 -10.44 -23.14 15.37
CA GLY A 130 -10.42 -23.62 13.99
C GLY A 130 -9.46 -24.77 13.74
N SER A 131 -9.49 -25.27 12.50
CA SER A 131 -8.56 -26.27 11.99
C SER A 131 -7.43 -25.61 11.20
N PHE A 132 -6.21 -26.04 11.48
CA PHE A 132 -4.99 -25.54 10.85
C PHE A 132 -4.25 -26.71 10.22
N TYR A 133 -3.92 -26.52 8.95
CA TYR A 133 -3.30 -27.56 8.12
C TYR A 133 -1.80 -27.25 7.96
N LYS A 134 -0.99 -28.28 7.83
CA LYS A 134 0.37 -28.18 7.26
C LYS A 134 0.34 -28.74 5.86
N TYR A 135 1.09 -28.12 4.95
CA TYR A 135 1.11 -28.51 3.55
C TYR A 135 2.51 -28.95 3.13
N ASP A 136 2.57 -29.96 2.25
CA ASP A 136 3.79 -30.30 1.52
C ASP A 136 4.07 -29.27 0.38
N PRO A 137 5.23 -29.31 -0.28
CA PRO A 137 5.53 -28.44 -1.41
C PRO A 137 4.53 -28.57 -2.58
N ALA A 138 3.87 -29.71 -2.74
CA ALA A 138 2.83 -29.92 -3.75
C ALA A 138 1.49 -29.24 -3.36
N GLY A 139 1.31 -28.93 -2.07
CA GLY A 139 0.09 -28.30 -1.55
C GLY A 139 -0.91 -29.29 -0.95
N ASN A 140 -0.49 -30.55 -0.72
CA ASN A 140 -1.33 -31.54 -0.05
C ASN A 140 -1.24 -31.36 1.46
N ALA A 141 -2.37 -31.48 2.17
CA ALA A 141 -2.37 -31.45 3.61
C ALA A 141 -1.67 -32.69 4.18
N THR A 142 -0.65 -32.47 5.00
CA THR A 142 0.14 -33.54 5.65
C THR A 142 -0.22 -33.72 7.12
N ASP A 143 -0.76 -32.67 7.76
CA ASP A 143 -1.14 -32.67 9.16
C ASP A 143 -2.30 -31.72 9.38
N THR A 144 -3.17 -32.00 10.35
CA THR A 144 -4.30 -31.17 10.74
C THR A 144 -4.40 -31.11 12.25
N SER A 145 -4.39 -29.90 12.78
CA SER A 145 -4.55 -29.63 14.21
C SER A 145 -5.74 -28.73 14.46
N THR A 146 -6.59 -29.08 15.41
CA THR A 146 -7.77 -28.29 15.79
C THR A 146 -7.53 -27.59 17.12
N TYR A 147 -7.82 -26.31 17.17
CA TYR A 147 -7.62 -25.44 18.34
C TYR A 147 -8.93 -24.87 18.84
N ARG A 148 -9.05 -24.71 20.16
CA ARG A 148 -10.20 -24.07 20.81
C ARG A 148 -10.08 -22.55 20.75
N SER A 149 -11.18 -21.86 21.01
CA SER A 149 -11.19 -20.39 21.09
C SER A 149 -10.14 -19.86 22.09
N GLY A 150 -9.33 -18.89 21.62
CA GLY A 150 -8.26 -18.28 22.41
C GLY A 150 -6.99 -19.12 22.58
N GLN A 151 -6.97 -20.35 22.10
CA GLN A 151 -5.79 -21.21 22.15
C GLN A 151 -4.74 -20.74 21.13
N SER A 152 -3.49 -20.61 21.57
CA SER A 152 -2.37 -20.24 20.67
C SER A 152 -2.05 -21.36 19.69
N VAL A 153 -1.95 -21.02 18.42
CA VAL A 153 -1.57 -21.91 17.31
C VAL A 153 -0.09 -21.77 17.02
N VAL A 154 0.37 -20.54 16.83
CA VAL A 154 1.77 -20.19 16.56
C VAL A 154 2.05 -18.78 17.06
N ASN A 155 3.30 -18.52 17.45
CA ASN A 155 3.78 -17.25 17.92
C ASN A 155 4.96 -16.80 17.05
N TYR A 156 4.96 -15.51 16.66
CA TYR A 156 6.04 -14.85 15.95
C TYR A 156 6.53 -13.66 16.76
N PHE A 157 7.77 -13.72 17.23
CA PHE A 157 8.42 -12.61 17.90
C PHE A 157 9.31 -11.85 16.91
N ASN A 158 9.12 -10.54 16.84
CA ASN A 158 9.86 -9.66 15.93
C ASN A 158 10.45 -8.48 16.70
N LEU A 159 11.70 -8.16 16.40
CA LEU A 159 12.35 -6.93 16.85
C LEU A 159 12.45 -5.95 15.69
N GLU A 160 12.02 -4.71 15.93
CA GLU A 160 11.97 -3.63 14.96
C GLU A 160 12.82 -2.44 15.43
N PRO A 161 14.16 -2.51 15.25
CA PRO A 161 15.03 -1.38 15.50
C PRO A 161 14.78 -0.26 14.49
N ARG A 162 14.88 0.98 14.96
CA ARG A 162 14.77 2.21 14.16
C ARG A 162 15.87 3.17 14.55
N PHE A 163 16.45 3.80 13.56
CA PHE A 163 17.46 4.84 13.75
C PHE A 163 17.27 5.91 12.66
N SER A 164 17.31 7.16 13.05
CA SER A 164 17.43 8.27 12.12
C SER A 164 18.32 9.36 12.70
N MET A 165 19.10 9.98 11.85
CA MET A 165 19.97 11.08 12.19
C MET A 165 19.84 12.20 11.15
N SER A 166 19.75 13.44 11.61
CA SER A 166 19.79 14.63 10.78
C SER A 166 20.94 15.51 11.26
N VAL A 167 21.83 15.86 10.36
CA VAL A 167 22.96 16.74 10.61
C VAL A 167 22.79 18.00 9.77
N LYS A 168 22.66 19.13 10.44
CA LYS A 168 22.63 20.45 9.81
C LYS A 168 24.06 20.82 9.40
N LEU A 169 24.31 20.97 8.11
CA LEU A 169 25.62 21.36 7.58
C LEU A 169 25.80 22.89 7.57
N THR A 170 24.73 23.58 7.21
CA THR A 170 24.62 25.04 7.23
C THR A 170 23.22 25.43 7.69
N GLU A 171 22.93 26.74 7.84
CA GLU A 171 21.57 27.21 8.13
C GLU A 171 20.53 26.80 7.06
N MET A 172 21.01 26.44 5.87
CA MET A 172 20.17 26.15 4.71
C MET A 172 20.29 24.71 4.22
N SER A 173 21.19 23.89 4.80
CA SER A 173 21.41 22.53 4.32
C SER A 173 21.54 21.51 5.42
N SER A 174 21.10 20.30 5.14
CA SER A 174 21.23 19.15 6.04
C SER A 174 21.39 17.84 5.29
N VAL A 175 22.03 16.88 5.95
CA VAL A 175 22.07 15.49 5.53
C VAL A 175 21.23 14.67 6.53
N LYS A 176 20.47 13.73 6.05
CA LYS A 176 19.71 12.79 6.87
C LYS A 176 20.08 11.36 6.47
N ALA A 177 20.14 10.49 7.48
CA ALA A 177 20.32 9.06 7.28
C ALA A 177 19.30 8.30 8.14
N SER A 178 18.79 7.19 7.66
CA SER A 178 17.89 6.35 8.43
C SER A 178 18.10 4.86 8.20
N TYR A 179 17.76 4.09 9.21
CA TYR A 179 17.55 2.64 9.14
C TYR A 179 16.24 2.29 9.83
N THR A 180 15.46 1.42 9.21
CA THR A 180 14.20 0.96 9.79
C THR A 180 13.97 -0.50 9.45
N ARG A 181 13.66 -1.32 10.46
CA ARG A 181 13.04 -2.62 10.28
C ARG A 181 11.57 -2.52 10.60
N THR A 182 10.74 -3.13 9.75
CA THR A 182 9.29 -3.26 9.93
C THR A 182 8.84 -4.69 9.66
N THR A 183 7.78 -5.09 10.36
CA THR A 183 7.11 -6.38 10.13
C THR A 183 5.66 -6.15 9.68
N GLN A 184 5.15 -7.07 8.87
CA GLN A 184 3.76 -7.06 8.41
C GLN A 184 3.13 -8.41 8.68
N ASN A 185 2.02 -8.40 9.42
CA ASN A 185 1.31 -9.60 9.88
C ASN A 185 -0.03 -9.81 9.15
N LEU A 186 -0.51 -8.83 8.39
CA LEU A 186 -1.73 -8.91 7.59
C LEU A 186 -1.37 -8.70 6.12
N HIS A 187 -1.76 -9.64 5.26
CA HIS A 187 -1.32 -9.72 3.88
C HIS A 187 -2.50 -9.62 2.92
N LEU A 188 -2.38 -8.81 1.86
CA LEU A 188 -3.31 -8.79 0.75
C LEU A 188 -2.80 -9.72 -0.35
N LEU A 189 -3.52 -10.78 -0.60
CA LEU A 189 -3.23 -11.73 -1.66
C LEU A 189 -3.92 -11.28 -2.94
N SER A 190 -3.15 -10.72 -3.86
CA SER A 190 -3.63 -10.28 -5.18
C SER A 190 -2.85 -10.93 -6.29
N ASN A 191 -3.55 -11.37 -7.34
CA ASN A 191 -2.96 -11.88 -8.58
C ASN A 191 -3.13 -10.92 -9.75
N SER A 192 -3.75 -9.76 -9.53
CA SER A 192 -4.04 -8.75 -10.54
C SER A 192 -3.10 -7.55 -10.43
N THR A 193 -3.00 -6.77 -11.52
CA THR A 193 -2.22 -5.53 -11.57
C THR A 193 -2.97 -4.32 -11.01
N SER A 194 -4.28 -4.44 -10.88
CA SER A 194 -5.16 -3.45 -10.24
C SER A 194 -5.83 -4.11 -9.04
N SER A 195 -6.14 -3.32 -7.99
CA SER A 195 -6.95 -3.81 -6.87
C SER A 195 -8.21 -4.46 -7.41
N ASN A 196 -8.39 -5.73 -7.09
CA ASN A 196 -9.55 -6.50 -7.48
C ASN A 196 -10.41 -6.72 -6.22
N PRO A 197 -11.73 -6.54 -6.29
CA PRO A 197 -12.61 -6.85 -5.17
C PRO A 197 -12.50 -8.30 -4.67
N THR A 198 -11.96 -9.21 -5.48
CA THR A 198 -11.73 -10.62 -5.11
C THR A 198 -10.37 -10.85 -4.42
N ASP A 199 -9.55 -9.81 -4.22
CA ASP A 199 -8.29 -9.93 -3.47
C ASP A 199 -8.61 -10.30 -2.00
N VAL A 200 -7.85 -11.24 -1.46
CA VAL A 200 -8.13 -11.84 -0.16
C VAL A 200 -7.16 -11.35 0.90
N TRP A 201 -7.68 -10.85 2.00
CA TRP A 201 -6.88 -10.52 3.19
C TRP A 201 -6.70 -11.74 4.08
N ILE A 202 -5.45 -12.08 4.39
CA ILE A 202 -5.12 -13.13 5.35
C ILE A 202 -4.11 -12.63 6.39
N PRO A 203 -4.24 -13.01 7.66
CA PRO A 203 -3.20 -12.81 8.65
C PRO A 203 -2.08 -13.84 8.46
N SER A 204 -0.92 -13.58 9.04
CA SER A 204 0.11 -14.61 9.23
C SER A 204 -0.49 -15.82 9.96
N SER A 205 0.00 -17.01 9.64
CA SER A 205 -0.52 -18.29 10.12
C SER A 205 0.63 -19.27 10.38
N ASN A 206 0.31 -20.51 10.70
CA ASN A 206 1.32 -21.57 10.81
C ASN A 206 2.08 -21.84 9.48
N ASN A 207 1.51 -21.46 8.33
CA ASN A 207 2.12 -21.58 7.01
C ASN A 207 2.69 -20.24 6.49
N VAL A 208 2.12 -19.12 6.92
CA VAL A 208 2.43 -17.78 6.40
C VAL A 208 3.14 -16.98 7.48
N LYS A 209 4.46 -16.84 7.35
CA LYS A 209 5.27 -16.05 8.28
C LYS A 209 5.04 -14.55 8.08
N PRO A 210 5.23 -13.72 9.12
CA PRO A 210 5.30 -12.27 8.95
C PRO A 210 6.32 -11.86 7.89
N GLU A 211 5.95 -10.92 7.02
CA GLU A 211 6.91 -10.28 6.13
C GLU A 211 7.80 -9.33 6.93
N ILE A 212 9.09 -9.31 6.62
CA ILE A 212 10.09 -8.46 7.29
C ILE A 212 10.75 -7.58 6.23
N SER A 213 10.86 -6.30 6.52
CA SER A 213 11.53 -5.34 5.65
C SER A 213 12.59 -4.56 6.42
N ASP A 214 13.79 -4.50 5.86
CA ASP A 214 14.90 -3.65 6.31
C ASP A 214 15.17 -2.59 5.26
N GLN A 215 15.17 -1.32 5.66
CA GLN A 215 15.46 -0.20 4.76
C GLN A 215 16.55 0.69 5.34
N VAL A 216 17.48 1.10 4.49
CA VAL A 216 18.41 2.20 4.74
C VAL A 216 18.14 3.31 3.75
N SER A 217 18.26 4.57 4.19
CA SER A 217 18.23 5.73 3.29
C SER A 217 19.21 6.80 3.71
N VAL A 218 19.66 7.59 2.71
CA VAL A 218 20.49 8.79 2.92
C VAL A 218 19.98 9.87 1.99
N GLY A 219 19.76 11.08 2.53
CA GLY A 219 19.23 12.21 1.80
C GLY A 219 20.00 13.50 2.08
N TYR A 220 20.08 14.35 1.07
CA TYR A 220 20.58 15.71 1.17
C TYR A 220 19.44 16.70 0.92
N TYR A 221 19.37 17.73 1.74
CA TYR A 221 18.32 18.76 1.73
C TYR A 221 18.94 20.14 1.73
N GLN A 222 18.47 20.99 0.84
CA GLN A 222 19.01 22.34 0.65
C GLN A 222 17.89 23.34 0.40
N ASN A 223 17.83 24.40 1.20
CA ASN A 223 17.07 25.59 0.88
C ASN A 223 18.02 26.63 0.27
N PHE A 224 17.54 27.42 -0.70
CA PHE A 224 18.32 28.46 -1.35
C PHE A 224 17.47 29.67 -1.74
N ALA A 225 18.12 30.76 -2.19
CA ALA A 225 17.47 32.02 -2.51
C ALA A 225 16.53 32.53 -1.41
N ASN A 226 17.06 32.69 -0.18
CA ASN A 226 16.30 33.13 0.99
C ASN A 226 15.05 32.27 1.25
N ASN A 227 15.18 30.93 1.25
CA ASN A 227 14.11 29.96 1.42
C ASN A 227 13.04 29.98 0.31
N SER A 228 13.30 30.66 -0.81
CA SER A 228 12.36 30.68 -1.95
C SER A 228 12.30 29.34 -2.66
N TYR A 229 13.38 28.56 -2.59
CA TYR A 229 13.46 27.24 -3.16
C TYR A 229 13.86 26.21 -2.12
N GLU A 230 13.39 25.00 -2.34
CA GLU A 230 13.74 23.80 -1.57
C GLU A 230 14.14 22.72 -2.56
N PHE A 231 15.28 22.08 -2.31
CA PHE A 231 15.76 20.92 -3.05
C PHE A 231 16.01 19.78 -2.08
N SER A 232 15.66 18.56 -2.47
CA SER A 232 16.12 17.35 -1.78
C SER A 232 16.42 16.24 -2.77
N THR A 233 17.36 15.40 -2.39
CA THR A 233 17.62 14.12 -3.03
C THR A 233 17.83 13.06 -1.98
N GLU A 234 17.28 11.88 -2.20
CA GLU A 234 17.40 10.73 -1.30
C GLU A 234 17.69 9.47 -2.11
N VAL A 235 18.54 8.61 -1.60
CA VAL A 235 18.75 7.26 -2.11
C VAL A 235 18.38 6.26 -1.02
N TYR A 236 17.77 5.16 -1.42
CA TYR A 236 17.36 4.12 -0.49
C TYR A 236 17.64 2.71 -1.05
N TYR A 237 17.80 1.77 -0.13
CA TYR A 237 17.85 0.35 -0.40
C TYR A 237 17.03 -0.41 0.64
N ARG A 238 16.13 -1.28 0.17
CA ARG A 238 15.23 -2.10 0.98
C ARG A 238 15.40 -3.55 0.63
N THR A 239 15.53 -4.40 1.64
CA THR A 239 15.37 -5.87 1.51
C THR A 239 14.06 -6.30 2.14
N MET A 240 13.45 -7.34 1.58
CA MET A 240 12.19 -7.89 2.06
C MET A 240 12.32 -9.42 2.15
N GLN A 241 11.87 -9.99 3.27
CA GLN A 241 11.90 -11.42 3.56
C GLN A 241 10.46 -11.93 3.71
N ASN A 242 10.30 -13.25 3.54
CA ASN A 242 9.00 -13.94 3.64
C ASN A 242 7.94 -13.36 2.69
N GLN A 243 8.36 -12.81 1.56
CA GLN A 243 7.43 -12.30 0.56
C GLN A 243 6.53 -13.42 0.06
N ILE A 244 5.29 -13.09 -0.25
CA ILE A 244 4.26 -14.05 -0.64
C ILE A 244 3.93 -13.87 -2.12
N ASP A 245 3.79 -14.97 -2.83
CA ASP A 245 3.26 -15.02 -4.19
C ASP A 245 2.50 -16.34 -4.37
N TYR A 246 1.82 -16.49 -5.49
CA TYR A 246 1.08 -17.69 -5.83
C TYR A 246 1.91 -18.65 -6.68
N LYS A 247 1.67 -19.96 -6.52
CA LYS A 247 2.16 -20.99 -7.44
C LYS A 247 1.68 -20.70 -8.87
N ASN A 248 2.42 -21.16 -9.87
CA ASN A 248 1.90 -21.13 -11.24
C ASN A 248 0.66 -22.03 -11.35
N GLY A 249 -0.40 -21.51 -11.96
CA GLY A 249 -1.67 -22.22 -12.06
C GLY A 249 -2.51 -22.27 -10.78
N ALA A 250 -2.20 -21.44 -9.78
CA ALA A 250 -2.95 -21.40 -8.51
C ALA A 250 -4.43 -21.09 -8.74
N GLN A 251 -5.28 -21.83 -8.05
CA GLN A 251 -6.73 -21.59 -8.01
C GLN A 251 -7.06 -20.76 -6.77
N LEU A 252 -7.55 -19.54 -6.94
CA LEU A 252 -7.69 -18.54 -5.89
C LEU A 252 -9.15 -18.25 -5.54
N VAL A 253 -10.03 -18.33 -6.52
CA VAL A 253 -11.45 -18.03 -6.33
C VAL A 253 -12.12 -19.16 -5.56
N ALA A 254 -12.83 -18.83 -4.50
CA ALA A 254 -13.56 -19.77 -3.66
C ALA A 254 -12.71 -20.93 -3.08
N ASN A 255 -11.41 -20.68 -2.84
CA ASN A 255 -10.50 -21.69 -2.32
C ASN A 255 -10.44 -21.63 -0.80
N THR A 256 -10.94 -22.68 -0.10
CA THR A 256 -10.87 -22.81 1.36
C THR A 256 -9.45 -23.02 1.87
N ASN A 257 -8.53 -23.47 1.00
CA ASN A 257 -7.14 -23.81 1.31
C ASN A 257 -6.16 -22.91 0.56
N VAL A 258 -6.43 -21.61 0.48
CA VAL A 258 -5.61 -20.66 -0.28
C VAL A 258 -4.12 -20.71 0.11
N GLU A 259 -3.81 -21.00 1.38
CA GLU A 259 -2.44 -21.12 1.87
C GLU A 259 -1.64 -22.24 1.17
N SER A 260 -2.31 -23.31 0.70
CA SER A 260 -1.68 -24.39 -0.08
C SER A 260 -1.20 -23.94 -1.46
N GLN A 261 -1.70 -22.82 -1.95
CA GLN A 261 -1.39 -22.24 -3.27
C GLN A 261 -0.26 -21.19 -3.21
N LEU A 262 0.27 -20.94 -2.02
CA LEU A 262 1.27 -19.91 -1.81
C LEU A 262 2.70 -20.44 -1.96
N VAL A 263 3.59 -19.57 -2.38
CA VAL A 263 5.04 -19.72 -2.33
C VAL A 263 5.65 -18.54 -1.60
N PHE A 264 6.81 -18.77 -0.98
CA PHE A 264 7.48 -17.78 -0.16
C PHE A 264 8.86 -17.47 -0.75
N GLY A 265 9.22 -16.21 -0.71
CA GLY A 265 10.44 -15.71 -1.30
C GLY A 265 10.97 -14.45 -0.63
N LYS A 266 11.75 -13.72 -1.39
CA LYS A 266 12.36 -12.48 -0.95
C LYS A 266 12.17 -11.39 -1.99
N GLY A 267 12.30 -10.14 -1.55
CA GLY A 267 12.23 -8.96 -2.40
C GLY A 267 13.36 -8.00 -2.12
N ARG A 268 13.55 -7.07 -3.04
CA ARG A 268 14.39 -5.88 -2.86
C ARG A 268 13.78 -4.69 -3.59
N SER A 269 14.02 -3.51 -3.05
CA SER A 269 13.65 -2.25 -3.70
C SER A 269 14.74 -1.24 -3.48
N TYR A 270 15.09 -0.48 -4.51
CA TYR A 270 16.09 0.58 -4.42
C TYR A 270 15.78 1.68 -5.40
N GLY A 271 16.24 2.89 -5.08
CA GLY A 271 15.97 4.03 -5.94
C GLY A 271 16.61 5.30 -5.46
N ALA A 272 16.44 6.33 -6.31
CA ALA A 272 16.81 7.70 -6.03
C ALA A 272 15.60 8.61 -6.26
N GLU A 273 15.39 9.52 -5.34
CA GLU A 273 14.31 10.49 -5.36
C GLU A 273 14.88 11.89 -5.45
N PHE A 274 14.28 12.75 -6.27
CA PHE A 274 14.66 14.14 -6.45
C PHE A 274 13.41 15.00 -6.31
N PHE A 275 13.54 16.06 -5.55
CA PHE A 275 12.45 17.00 -5.34
C PHE A 275 12.98 18.45 -5.41
N ILE A 276 12.27 19.29 -6.15
CA ILE A 276 12.52 20.73 -6.15
C ILE A 276 11.20 21.49 -6.05
N LYS A 277 11.14 22.48 -5.16
CA LYS A 277 9.96 23.30 -4.92
C LYS A 277 10.31 24.77 -4.91
N LYS A 278 9.51 25.55 -5.63
CA LYS A 278 9.49 27.02 -5.56
C LYS A 278 8.33 27.46 -4.69
N LYS A 279 8.62 28.15 -3.57
CA LYS A 279 7.63 28.47 -2.51
C LYS A 279 6.98 29.85 -2.67
N VAL A 280 7.65 30.80 -3.29
CA VAL A 280 7.24 32.22 -3.32
C VAL A 280 7.21 32.79 -4.73
N GLY A 281 6.44 33.88 -4.89
CA GLY A 281 6.26 34.61 -6.14
C GLY A 281 4.90 34.33 -6.80
N GLN A 282 4.71 34.90 -8.00
CA GLN A 282 3.48 34.68 -8.78
C GLN A 282 3.37 33.23 -9.26
N PHE A 283 4.51 32.63 -9.64
CA PHE A 283 4.61 31.22 -9.97
C PHE A 283 5.22 30.46 -8.79
N THR A 284 4.49 29.44 -8.31
CA THR A 284 4.93 28.48 -7.29
C THR A 284 4.65 27.06 -7.78
N GLY A 285 5.29 26.06 -7.19
CA GLY A 285 5.07 24.68 -7.60
C GLY A 285 6.24 23.79 -7.22
N TRP A 286 6.19 22.55 -7.69
CA TRP A 286 7.24 21.56 -7.43
C TRP A 286 7.33 20.53 -8.53
N VAL A 287 8.50 19.91 -8.61
CA VAL A 287 8.79 18.75 -9.44
C VAL A 287 9.33 17.65 -8.53
N SER A 288 8.77 16.48 -8.63
CA SER A 288 9.25 15.25 -8.01
C SER A 288 9.59 14.24 -9.10
N TYR A 289 10.74 13.59 -8.96
CA TYR A 289 11.15 12.50 -9.82
C TYR A 289 11.72 11.35 -9.00
N THR A 290 11.22 10.15 -9.24
CA THR A 290 11.71 8.91 -8.64
C THR A 290 12.21 7.98 -9.74
N LEU A 291 13.45 7.52 -9.58
CA LEU A 291 14.02 6.41 -10.34
C LEU A 291 14.11 5.22 -9.39
N SER A 292 13.35 4.16 -9.63
CA SER A 292 13.30 3.03 -8.71
C SER A 292 13.19 1.68 -9.40
N ARG A 293 13.52 0.64 -8.65
CA ARG A 293 13.32 -0.74 -9.04
C ARG A 293 12.87 -1.57 -7.85
N THR A 294 11.82 -2.37 -8.06
CA THR A 294 11.31 -3.32 -7.06
C THR A 294 11.25 -4.69 -7.69
N GLU A 295 11.94 -5.65 -7.10
CA GLU A 295 12.08 -7.01 -7.61
C GLU A 295 11.75 -8.04 -6.54
N ARG A 296 11.32 -9.21 -7.00
CA ARG A 296 11.02 -10.39 -6.18
C ARG A 296 11.77 -11.61 -6.71
N GLN A 297 12.02 -12.58 -5.83
CA GLN A 297 12.62 -13.85 -6.16
C GLN A 297 11.97 -14.97 -5.36
N PHE A 298 11.44 -15.97 -6.04
CA PHE A 298 10.77 -17.14 -5.45
C PHE A 298 11.29 -18.42 -6.07
N ALA A 299 11.41 -19.46 -5.25
CA ALA A 299 11.70 -20.79 -5.74
C ALA A 299 10.57 -21.28 -6.66
N GLY A 300 10.91 -21.82 -7.82
CA GLY A 300 9.94 -22.35 -8.79
C GLY A 300 9.28 -21.30 -9.69
N ILE A 301 9.54 -20.01 -9.50
CA ILE A 301 9.07 -18.95 -10.38
C ILE A 301 10.23 -18.39 -11.20
N ASN A 302 10.04 -18.24 -12.53
CA ASN A 302 11.05 -17.70 -13.46
C ASN A 302 12.43 -18.35 -13.31
N ALA A 303 12.49 -19.67 -13.12
CA ALA A 303 13.74 -20.44 -12.86
C ALA A 303 14.57 -19.87 -11.70
N ASN A 304 13.92 -19.38 -10.65
CA ASN A 304 14.51 -18.75 -9.46
C ASN A 304 15.26 -17.44 -9.72
N ALA A 305 15.03 -16.81 -10.87
CA ALA A 305 15.61 -15.50 -11.18
C ALA A 305 14.86 -14.36 -10.48
N TRP A 306 15.52 -13.21 -10.30
CA TRP A 306 14.87 -11.97 -9.92
C TRP A 306 13.96 -11.48 -11.04
N TYR A 307 12.74 -11.04 -10.68
CA TYR A 307 11.77 -10.48 -11.62
C TYR A 307 11.08 -9.26 -11.02
N PRO A 308 10.59 -8.33 -11.86
CA PRO A 308 9.90 -7.13 -11.37
C PRO A 308 8.66 -7.48 -10.55
N ALA A 309 8.46 -6.80 -9.42
CA ALA A 309 7.19 -6.86 -8.69
C ALA A 309 6.07 -6.18 -9.50
N ASN A 310 4.80 -6.55 -9.28
CA ASN A 310 3.67 -5.95 -10.01
C ASN A 310 3.64 -4.42 -9.91
N GLN A 311 3.98 -3.87 -8.74
CA GLN A 311 4.02 -2.43 -8.47
C GLN A 311 5.32 -1.74 -8.90
N ASP A 312 6.26 -2.46 -9.55
CA ASP A 312 7.51 -1.86 -10.00
C ASP A 312 7.26 -0.78 -11.05
N ARG A 313 7.78 0.42 -10.77
CA ARG A 313 7.77 1.58 -11.67
C ARG A 313 9.17 2.14 -11.75
N THR A 314 9.77 2.09 -12.93
CA THR A 314 11.15 2.56 -13.12
C THR A 314 11.24 4.07 -13.01
N HIS A 315 10.28 4.77 -13.60
CA HIS A 315 10.21 6.24 -13.60
C HIS A 315 8.85 6.68 -13.05
N ASP A 316 8.85 7.62 -12.13
CA ASP A 316 7.67 8.31 -11.64
C ASP A 316 7.97 9.81 -11.56
N ILE A 317 7.19 10.62 -12.27
CA ILE A 317 7.37 12.08 -12.38
C ILE A 317 6.05 12.75 -12.01
N SER A 318 6.12 13.72 -11.12
CA SER A 318 5.00 14.59 -10.80
C SER A 318 5.45 16.06 -10.87
N ILE A 319 4.66 16.90 -11.56
CA ILE A 319 4.93 18.32 -11.72
C ILE A 319 3.67 19.08 -11.35
N VAL A 320 3.76 19.95 -10.35
CA VAL A 320 2.67 20.84 -9.97
C VAL A 320 3.09 22.29 -10.17
N GLY A 321 2.25 23.04 -10.88
CA GLY A 321 2.44 24.47 -11.10
C GLY A 321 1.21 25.27 -10.69
N ILE A 322 1.43 26.39 -10.00
CA ILE A 322 0.41 27.33 -9.59
C ILE A 322 0.86 28.70 -10.00
N TYR A 323 0.04 29.40 -10.81
CA TYR A 323 0.34 30.73 -11.30
C TYR A 323 -0.77 31.71 -10.90
N LYS A 324 -0.41 32.70 -10.07
CA LYS A 324 -1.30 33.78 -9.66
C LYS A 324 -1.27 34.89 -10.73
N ILE A 325 -2.25 34.90 -11.63
CA ILE A 325 -2.36 35.92 -12.67
C ILE A 325 -2.55 37.31 -12.02
N ASN A 326 -3.46 37.36 -11.05
CA ASN A 326 -3.78 38.56 -10.28
C ASN A 326 -4.45 38.19 -8.97
N LYS A 327 -4.99 39.17 -8.21
CA LYS A 327 -5.68 38.93 -6.93
C LYS A 327 -6.96 38.07 -7.04
N LYS A 328 -7.52 37.94 -8.24
CA LYS A 328 -8.77 37.19 -8.47
C LYS A 328 -8.53 35.85 -9.12
N TRP A 329 -7.59 35.73 -10.04
CA TRP A 329 -7.38 34.52 -10.82
C TRP A 329 -6.09 33.82 -10.47
N THR A 330 -6.22 32.54 -10.22
CA THR A 330 -5.09 31.60 -10.03
C THR A 330 -5.27 30.42 -10.99
N LEU A 331 -4.26 30.12 -11.78
CA LEU A 331 -4.20 28.91 -12.59
C LEU A 331 -3.41 27.83 -11.83
N SER A 332 -3.78 26.59 -12.04
CA SER A 332 -3.04 25.42 -11.56
C SER A 332 -2.92 24.37 -12.64
N GLY A 333 -1.83 23.61 -12.61
CA GLY A 333 -1.63 22.44 -13.44
C GLY A 333 -0.93 21.36 -12.64
N ASP A 334 -1.33 20.12 -12.88
CA ASP A 334 -0.75 18.92 -12.29
C ASP A 334 -0.50 17.90 -13.42
N PHE A 335 0.77 17.61 -13.65
CA PHE A 335 1.20 16.59 -14.61
C PHE A 335 1.81 15.42 -13.88
N VAL A 336 1.34 14.21 -14.21
CA VAL A 336 1.89 12.95 -13.72
C VAL A 336 2.30 12.05 -14.88
N TYR A 337 3.43 11.38 -14.72
CA TYR A 337 3.91 10.34 -15.61
C TYR A 337 4.52 9.22 -14.79
N TYR A 338 4.19 7.96 -15.12
CA TYR A 338 4.91 6.81 -14.59
C TYR A 338 5.00 5.67 -15.60
N THR A 339 6.08 4.89 -15.49
CA THR A 339 6.28 3.64 -16.21
C THR A 339 5.18 2.66 -15.83
N GLY A 340 4.60 1.99 -16.79
CA GLY A 340 3.53 0.99 -16.55
C GLY A 340 3.99 -0.13 -15.62
N ASN A 341 3.05 -0.66 -14.86
CA ASN A 341 3.24 -1.77 -13.93
C ASN A 341 3.75 -3.02 -14.67
N ALA A 342 4.55 -3.84 -13.97
CA ALA A 342 4.97 -5.14 -14.50
C ALA A 342 3.81 -6.13 -14.48
N VAL A 343 3.63 -6.85 -15.58
CA VAL A 343 2.49 -7.75 -15.81
C VAL A 343 2.92 -9.06 -16.47
N THR A 344 2.08 -10.06 -16.29
CA THR A 344 2.22 -11.35 -16.98
C THR A 344 1.23 -11.42 -18.12
N TRP A 345 1.71 -11.41 -19.35
CA TRP A 345 0.88 -11.59 -20.55
C TRP A 345 1.11 -12.96 -21.18
N PRO A 346 0.08 -13.50 -21.84
CA PRO A 346 0.25 -14.75 -22.58
C PRO A 346 1.23 -14.56 -23.74
N THR A 347 2.09 -15.54 -23.95
CA THR A 347 3.05 -15.60 -25.06
C THR A 347 2.57 -16.43 -26.23
N GLY A 348 1.48 -17.17 -26.04
CA GLY A 348 0.85 -17.99 -27.05
C GLY A 348 -0.47 -18.56 -26.56
N LYS A 349 -1.13 -19.30 -27.43
CA LYS A 349 -2.31 -20.09 -27.10
C LYS A 349 -2.33 -21.39 -27.90
N TYR A 350 -3.01 -22.41 -27.39
CA TYR A 350 -3.42 -23.59 -28.12
C TYR A 350 -4.90 -23.88 -27.82
N ASP A 351 -5.53 -24.66 -28.68
CA ASP A 351 -6.95 -25.00 -28.54
C ASP A 351 -7.11 -26.40 -27.93
N VAL A 352 -8.00 -26.53 -26.95
CA VAL A 352 -8.45 -27.82 -26.40
C VAL A 352 -9.96 -27.90 -26.51
N ASN A 353 -10.49 -28.73 -27.37
CA ASN A 353 -11.91 -28.90 -27.56
C ASN A 353 -12.66 -27.58 -27.83
N GLY A 354 -12.11 -26.70 -28.68
CA GLY A 354 -12.70 -25.40 -29.00
C GLY A 354 -12.52 -24.32 -27.94
N GLN A 355 -11.78 -24.59 -26.87
CA GLN A 355 -11.48 -23.63 -25.83
C GLN A 355 -10.01 -23.19 -25.85
N PRO A 356 -9.71 -21.88 -25.85
CA PRO A 356 -8.35 -21.39 -25.85
C PRO A 356 -7.68 -21.61 -24.49
N VAL A 357 -6.52 -22.25 -24.52
CA VAL A 357 -5.63 -22.35 -23.35
C VAL A 357 -4.44 -21.42 -23.57
N TRP A 358 -4.30 -20.44 -22.69
CA TRP A 358 -3.26 -19.42 -22.76
C TRP A 358 -1.94 -19.95 -22.20
N LEU A 359 -0.85 -19.72 -22.93
CA LEU A 359 0.51 -20.07 -22.53
C LEU A 359 1.21 -18.84 -21.96
N TYR A 360 1.82 -19.00 -20.80
CA TYR A 360 2.61 -17.96 -20.12
C TYR A 360 4.05 -18.43 -19.95
N SER A 361 5.04 -17.60 -20.29
CA SER A 361 6.46 -17.98 -20.19
C SER A 361 7.08 -17.55 -18.86
N GLN A 362 6.98 -16.28 -18.53
CA GLN A 362 7.59 -15.69 -17.34
C GLN A 362 6.62 -14.75 -16.63
N ARG A 363 6.66 -14.77 -15.29
CA ARG A 363 5.87 -13.86 -14.47
C ARG A 363 6.44 -12.46 -14.55
N ASN A 364 5.55 -11.47 -14.76
CA ASN A 364 5.86 -10.03 -14.80
C ASN A 364 6.94 -9.66 -15.84
N ALA A 365 7.06 -10.42 -16.93
CA ALA A 365 8.03 -10.15 -17.99
C ALA A 365 7.66 -9.00 -18.90
N ASN A 366 6.39 -8.57 -18.87
CA ASN A 366 5.86 -7.50 -19.70
C ASN A 366 5.55 -6.26 -18.84
N ARG A 367 5.26 -5.14 -19.49
CA ARG A 367 4.81 -3.93 -18.81
C ARG A 367 3.54 -3.39 -19.44
N MET A 368 2.65 -2.87 -18.61
CA MET A 368 1.56 -2.03 -19.06
C MET A 368 2.13 -0.81 -19.80
N PRO A 369 1.42 -0.22 -20.77
CA PRO A 369 1.79 1.07 -21.34
C PRO A 369 1.95 2.12 -20.24
N SER A 370 2.86 3.10 -20.45
CA SER A 370 3.07 4.17 -19.48
C SER A 370 1.79 4.99 -19.27
N TYR A 371 1.61 5.44 -18.06
CA TYR A 371 0.55 6.36 -17.69
C TYR A 371 1.05 7.80 -17.76
N ASN A 372 0.27 8.71 -18.33
CA ASN A 372 0.48 10.14 -18.11
C ASN A 372 -0.86 10.91 -18.18
N ARG A 373 -0.91 12.02 -17.46
CA ARG A 373 -2.10 12.85 -17.34
C ARG A 373 -1.71 14.29 -17.03
N LEU A 374 -2.41 15.23 -17.63
CA LEU A 374 -2.35 16.64 -17.28
C LEU A 374 -3.71 17.10 -16.81
N ASP A 375 -3.79 17.56 -15.58
CA ASP A 375 -4.98 18.21 -15.02
C ASP A 375 -4.72 19.72 -14.98
N VAL A 376 -5.73 20.50 -15.29
CA VAL A 376 -5.64 21.97 -15.23
C VAL A 376 -6.82 22.54 -14.46
N GLY A 377 -6.58 23.63 -13.77
CA GLY A 377 -7.59 24.34 -13.00
C GLY A 377 -7.42 25.85 -13.06
N ALA A 378 -8.55 26.54 -12.93
CA ALA A 378 -8.61 28.00 -12.78
C ALA A 378 -9.50 28.34 -11.60
N THR A 379 -8.95 29.03 -10.62
CA THR A 379 -9.69 29.47 -9.45
C THR A 379 -9.98 30.96 -9.57
N LEU A 380 -11.27 31.32 -9.51
CA LEU A 380 -11.74 32.71 -9.44
C LEU A 380 -12.13 33.02 -7.99
N GLN A 381 -11.37 33.90 -7.35
CA GLN A 381 -11.69 34.41 -6.02
C GLN A 381 -12.94 35.27 -6.08
N GLY A 382 -13.95 34.87 -5.33
CA GLY A 382 -15.21 35.59 -5.20
C GLY A 382 -15.17 36.65 -4.07
N LYS A 383 -16.31 36.83 -3.38
CA LYS A 383 -16.41 37.76 -2.28
C LYS A 383 -15.59 37.28 -1.08
N LYS A 384 -14.78 38.18 -0.54
CA LYS A 384 -14.02 37.94 0.69
C LYS A 384 -14.29 39.05 1.69
N THR A 385 -14.88 38.70 2.84
CA THR A 385 -15.13 39.54 3.98
C THR A 385 -14.66 38.89 5.26
N LYS A 386 -14.76 39.54 6.42
CA LYS A 386 -14.41 38.92 7.71
C LYS A 386 -15.27 37.69 8.05
N LYS A 387 -16.52 37.62 7.51
CA LYS A 387 -17.49 36.54 7.81
C LYS A 387 -17.80 35.64 6.62
N PHE A 388 -17.28 35.93 5.44
CA PHE A 388 -17.61 35.18 4.24
C PHE A 388 -16.43 35.20 3.25
N ASP A 389 -15.99 34.03 2.84
CA ASP A 389 -14.96 33.83 1.80
C ASP A 389 -15.49 32.82 0.78
N SER A 390 -15.37 33.13 -0.51
CA SER A 390 -15.86 32.26 -1.55
C SER A 390 -14.95 32.23 -2.77
N ASN A 391 -14.96 31.12 -3.49
CA ASN A 391 -14.30 31.01 -4.78
C ASN A 391 -15.02 30.01 -5.69
N TRP A 392 -14.83 30.20 -6.98
CA TRP A 392 -15.17 29.24 -8.01
C TRP A 392 -13.91 28.51 -8.47
N ASN A 393 -13.98 27.21 -8.62
CA ASN A 393 -12.92 26.40 -9.23
C ASN A 393 -13.47 25.74 -10.48
N PHE A 394 -12.81 25.99 -11.60
CA PHE A 394 -13.04 25.35 -12.88
C PHE A 394 -11.87 24.43 -13.16
N SER A 395 -12.11 23.14 -13.40
CA SER A 395 -11.03 22.20 -13.64
C SER A 395 -11.38 21.20 -14.73
N ILE A 396 -10.34 20.70 -15.37
CA ILE A 396 -10.43 19.61 -16.34
C ILE A 396 -9.41 18.56 -15.94
N TYR A 397 -9.92 17.39 -15.57
CA TYR A 397 -9.10 16.20 -15.39
C TYR A 397 -8.73 15.62 -16.75
N ASN A 398 -7.46 15.23 -16.93
CA ASN A 398 -6.92 14.62 -18.14
C ASN A 398 -7.18 15.47 -19.40
N LEU A 399 -6.65 16.70 -19.39
CA LEU A 399 -6.91 17.75 -20.38
C LEU A 399 -6.82 17.29 -21.84
N TYR A 400 -5.83 16.44 -22.17
CA TYR A 400 -5.64 15.95 -23.54
C TYR A 400 -6.36 14.62 -23.81
N GLY A 401 -7.19 14.13 -22.88
CA GLY A 401 -8.08 12.98 -23.06
C GLY A 401 -7.40 11.65 -23.32
N ARG A 402 -6.16 11.45 -22.83
CA ARG A 402 -5.44 10.19 -23.03
C ARG A 402 -6.22 9.02 -22.43
N GLU A 403 -6.38 7.96 -23.19
CA GLU A 403 -6.93 6.68 -22.73
C GLU A 403 -5.85 5.90 -21.96
N ASN A 404 -5.62 6.30 -20.70
CA ASN A 404 -4.68 5.62 -19.84
C ASN A 404 -5.16 4.20 -19.53
N PRO A 405 -4.29 3.17 -19.66
CA PRO A 405 -4.70 1.79 -19.47
C PRO A 405 -5.04 1.51 -18.00
N TYR A 406 -6.26 1.06 -17.74
CA TYR A 406 -6.67 0.51 -16.45
C TYR A 406 -6.36 -0.98 -16.38
N SER A 407 -6.78 -1.73 -17.40
CA SER A 407 -6.48 -3.15 -17.57
C SER A 407 -6.33 -3.50 -19.04
N ILE A 408 -5.60 -4.58 -19.33
CA ILE A 408 -5.50 -5.19 -20.65
C ILE A 408 -5.84 -6.65 -20.49
N SER A 409 -6.83 -7.11 -21.24
CA SER A 409 -7.25 -8.51 -21.33
C SER A 409 -6.98 -9.06 -22.73
N PHE A 410 -6.82 -10.38 -22.82
CA PHE A 410 -6.62 -11.09 -24.08
C PHE A 410 -7.82 -11.98 -24.36
N GLN A 411 -8.33 -11.90 -25.57
CA GLN A 411 -9.47 -12.71 -26.02
C GLN A 411 -9.29 -13.15 -27.47
N GLN A 412 -10.04 -14.15 -27.89
CA GLN A 412 -10.09 -14.52 -29.28
C GLN A 412 -10.80 -13.43 -30.12
N ASP A 413 -10.29 -13.17 -31.31
CA ASP A 413 -10.97 -12.28 -32.25
C ASP A 413 -12.32 -12.90 -32.67
N PRO A 414 -13.46 -12.18 -32.45
CA PRO A 414 -14.78 -12.72 -32.81
C PRO A 414 -14.91 -13.08 -34.30
N GLY A 415 -14.20 -12.38 -35.19
CA GLY A 415 -14.22 -12.63 -36.64
C GLY A 415 -13.22 -13.69 -37.10
N ASN A 416 -12.21 -14.00 -36.29
CA ASN A 416 -11.20 -15.01 -36.62
C ASN A 416 -10.61 -15.61 -35.31
N PRO A 417 -11.14 -16.73 -34.81
CA PRO A 417 -10.69 -17.37 -33.57
C PRO A 417 -9.20 -17.77 -33.54
N ALA A 418 -8.55 -17.89 -34.69
CA ALA A 418 -7.10 -18.12 -34.74
C ALA A 418 -6.29 -16.92 -34.27
N LYS A 419 -6.84 -15.71 -34.35
CA LYS A 419 -6.22 -14.48 -33.91
C LYS A 419 -6.53 -14.17 -32.43
N THR A 420 -5.62 -13.47 -31.80
CA THR A 420 -5.79 -12.93 -30.44
C THR A 420 -5.90 -11.42 -30.51
N GLN A 421 -6.87 -10.87 -29.79
CA GLN A 421 -7.01 -9.43 -29.57
C GLN A 421 -6.56 -9.07 -28.16
N ALA A 422 -5.77 -8.00 -28.02
CA ALA A 422 -5.52 -7.33 -26.74
C ALA A 422 -6.54 -6.19 -26.60
N VAL A 423 -7.39 -6.26 -25.58
CA VAL A 423 -8.43 -5.26 -25.31
C VAL A 423 -8.00 -4.42 -24.11
N GLN A 424 -7.79 -3.12 -24.34
CA GLN A 424 -7.47 -2.16 -23.31
C GLN A 424 -8.74 -1.50 -22.79
N TRP A 425 -8.89 -1.49 -21.48
CA TRP A 425 -9.90 -0.71 -20.78
C TRP A 425 -9.28 0.57 -20.23
N ALA A 426 -9.93 1.70 -20.47
CA ALA A 426 -9.61 3.00 -19.87
C ALA A 426 -10.85 3.53 -19.14
N LEU A 427 -10.66 4.07 -17.92
CA LEU A 427 -11.79 4.50 -17.08
C LEU A 427 -12.33 5.86 -17.51
N PHE A 428 -11.45 6.86 -17.67
CA PHE A 428 -11.87 8.23 -17.98
C PHE A 428 -10.97 8.84 -19.05
N ARG A 429 -11.56 9.58 -19.99
CA ARG A 429 -10.83 10.43 -20.94
C ARG A 429 -10.59 11.79 -20.27
N TRP A 430 -11.50 12.70 -20.39
CA TRP A 430 -11.43 14.01 -19.70
C TRP A 430 -12.75 14.28 -18.99
N VAL A 431 -12.63 14.88 -17.80
CA VAL A 431 -13.79 15.19 -16.95
C VAL A 431 -13.72 16.65 -16.54
N PRO A 432 -14.57 17.52 -17.09
CA PRO A 432 -14.70 18.89 -16.61
C PRO A 432 -15.44 18.92 -15.27
N SER A 433 -15.06 19.86 -14.41
CA SER A 433 -15.68 20.05 -13.10
C SER A 433 -15.77 21.54 -12.77
N ILE A 434 -16.88 21.93 -12.16
CA ILE A 434 -17.10 23.27 -11.61
C ILE A 434 -17.49 23.13 -10.16
N THR A 435 -16.75 23.81 -9.28
CA THR A 435 -16.99 23.76 -7.84
C THR A 435 -17.10 25.18 -7.27
N TYR A 436 -18.12 25.42 -6.47
CA TYR A 436 -18.25 26.64 -5.68
C TYR A 436 -17.94 26.35 -4.22
N ASN A 437 -16.90 26.98 -3.69
CA ASN A 437 -16.50 26.87 -2.31
C ASN A 437 -16.88 28.12 -1.54
N PHE A 438 -17.39 27.96 -0.34
CA PHE A 438 -17.68 29.10 0.56
C PHE A 438 -17.42 28.69 2.02
N LYS A 439 -17.07 29.73 2.79
CA LYS A 439 -16.84 29.62 4.24
C LYS A 439 -17.50 30.83 4.89
N PHE A 440 -18.23 30.61 5.96
CA PHE A 440 -18.92 31.64 6.77
C PHE A 440 -18.54 31.49 8.26
#